data_efcf88847e5bf90bdb2e81e56e0dd1e8
#
_entry.id   efcf88847e5bf90bdb2e81e56e0dd1e8
#
_cell.length_a   1.000
_cell.length_b   1.000
_cell.length_c   1.000
_cell.angle_alpha   90.00
_cell.angle_beta   90.00
_cell.angle_gamma   90.00
#
_symmetry.space_group_name_H-M   'P 1'
#
loop_
_entity.id
_entity.type
_entity.pdbx_description
1 polymer ?
#
loop_
_entity_poly.entity_id
_entity_poly.type
_entity_poly.pdbx_seq_one_letter_code
_entity_poly.pdbx_strand_id
1 'polypeptide(L)'
;MGKKFALGKGLSALIPEDVVETEQQDEKGKMLIPLNEIRNDNNQPRKAFDNDKIAELTESIKTHGIIQPLILRKSDDGLYVIVAGERRWRAAKMAGLKDVPAIVMELSEKDVLEISLIENIQRQDLNPIEEASAYKKLLSDFNLTQEDLSKRIGKSRTAITNTMRLMNLDIRVQQYIIEGIITEGHGRALLGIKDKEIQYELSQKVIDENLSVRELERLVKRILEGKTSEEKETNNELN
;
A
#
# COMPACT_ATOMS: atom_id res chain seq x y z
N MET A 1 -6.51 -28.85 16.34
CA MET A 1 -6.93 -27.51 15.88
C MET A 1 -5.72 -26.82 15.26
N GLY A 2 -5.58 -26.89 13.93
CA GLY A 2 -4.47 -26.33 13.20
C GLY A 2 -4.65 -24.82 13.02
N LYS A 3 -3.65 -24.03 13.40
CA LYS A 3 -3.60 -22.59 13.12
C LYS A 3 -3.37 -22.40 11.62
N LYS A 4 -4.33 -21.81 10.92
CA LYS A 4 -4.19 -21.36 9.52
C LYS A 4 -3.12 -20.27 9.46
N PHE A 5 -2.00 -20.57 8.82
CA PHE A 5 -0.99 -19.56 8.46
C PHE A 5 -1.51 -18.85 7.21
N ALA A 6 -1.98 -17.61 7.36
CA ALA A 6 -2.42 -16.79 6.26
C ALA A 6 -1.22 -16.17 5.54
N LEU A 7 -0.97 -16.53 4.29
CA LEU A 7 -0.30 -15.65 3.35
C LEU A 7 -1.05 -14.31 3.36
N GLY A 8 -0.32 -13.19 3.38
CA GLY A 8 -0.96 -11.87 3.38
C GLY A 8 -1.95 -11.77 2.22
N LYS A 9 -3.18 -11.32 2.50
CA LYS A 9 -4.35 -11.29 1.58
C LYS A 9 -4.08 -10.70 0.19
N GLY A 10 -3.01 -9.94 0.00
CA GLY A 10 -2.66 -9.32 -1.29
C GLY A 10 -1.92 -10.24 -2.25
N LEU A 11 -1.05 -11.13 -1.75
CA LEU A 11 -0.37 -12.09 -2.63
C LEU A 11 -1.34 -13.17 -3.15
N SER A 12 -2.34 -13.55 -2.34
CA SER A 12 -3.35 -14.52 -2.77
C SER A 12 -4.21 -14.06 -3.95
N ALA A 13 -4.34 -12.75 -4.17
CA ALA A 13 -5.12 -12.21 -5.29
C ALA A 13 -4.35 -12.17 -6.61
N LEU A 14 -3.03 -12.35 -6.59
CA LEU A 14 -2.14 -12.30 -7.75
C LEU A 14 -1.60 -13.69 -8.14
N ILE A 15 -1.77 -14.67 -7.27
CA ILE A 15 -1.46 -16.07 -7.57
C ILE A 15 -2.73 -16.70 -8.14
N PRO A 16 -2.70 -17.38 -9.32
CA PRO A 16 -3.85 -18.11 -9.85
C PRO A 16 -4.47 -18.98 -8.77
N GLU A 17 -5.81 -19.03 -8.70
CA GLU A 17 -6.55 -19.78 -7.68
C GLU A 17 -6.14 -21.25 -7.60
N ASP A 18 -5.67 -21.82 -8.70
CA ASP A 18 -5.13 -23.18 -8.79
C ASP A 18 -3.90 -23.43 -7.89
N VAL A 19 -3.24 -22.38 -7.38
CA VAL A 19 -2.07 -22.47 -6.48
C VAL A 19 -2.46 -22.31 -5.01
N VAL A 20 -3.68 -21.82 -4.70
CA VAL A 20 -4.13 -21.49 -3.34
C VAL A 20 -4.99 -22.61 -2.70
N GLU A 21 -5.63 -23.48 -3.51
CA GLU A 21 -6.62 -24.44 -3.00
C GLU A 21 -6.09 -25.83 -2.61
N THR A 22 -4.79 -26.08 -2.62
CA THR A 22 -4.32 -27.46 -2.35
C THR A 22 -3.33 -27.53 -1.18
N GLU A 23 -3.84 -27.68 0.03
CA GLU A 23 -3.06 -28.21 1.18
C GLU A 23 -2.55 -29.68 0.96
N GLN A 24 -2.73 -30.25 -0.22
CA GLN A 24 -2.26 -31.61 -0.57
C GLN A 24 -1.53 -31.74 -1.92
N GLN A 25 -1.15 -30.61 -2.59
CA GLN A 25 -0.28 -30.64 -3.78
C GLN A 25 0.98 -29.80 -3.59
N ASP A 26 1.73 -30.13 -2.53
CA ASP A 26 2.88 -29.35 -2.04
C ASP A 26 4.16 -29.48 -2.89
N GLU A 27 4.14 -30.09 -4.08
CA GLU A 27 5.35 -30.34 -4.87
C GLU A 27 5.36 -29.76 -6.30
N LYS A 28 4.24 -29.26 -6.81
CA LYS A 28 4.22 -28.66 -8.17
C LYS A 28 4.61 -27.18 -8.14
N GLY A 29 5.90 -26.92 -8.38
CA GLY A 29 6.43 -25.57 -8.57
C GLY A 29 7.51 -25.11 -7.58
N LYS A 30 7.77 -25.86 -6.52
CA LYS A 30 8.92 -25.62 -5.63
C LYS A 30 10.20 -26.18 -6.24
N MET A 31 11.19 -25.33 -6.43
CA MET A 31 12.53 -25.70 -6.91
C MET A 31 13.55 -25.32 -5.87
N LEU A 32 14.64 -26.11 -5.74
CA LEU A 32 15.81 -25.71 -5.00
C LEU A 32 16.71 -24.89 -5.91
N ILE A 33 16.93 -23.63 -5.55
CA ILE A 33 17.74 -22.70 -6.32
C ILE A 33 19.02 -22.37 -5.53
N PRO A 34 20.19 -22.46 -6.18
CA PRO A 34 21.46 -22.09 -5.54
C PRO A 34 21.46 -20.61 -5.12
N LEU A 35 21.88 -20.33 -3.88
CA LEU A 35 21.92 -18.97 -3.33
C LEU A 35 22.81 -17.99 -4.11
N ASN A 36 23.83 -18.50 -4.78
CA ASN A 36 24.74 -17.72 -5.63
C ASN A 36 24.11 -17.30 -6.97
N GLU A 37 23.02 -17.94 -7.39
CA GLU A 37 22.25 -17.58 -8.59
C GLU A 37 21.13 -16.56 -8.27
N ILE A 38 20.94 -16.23 -6.97
CA ILE A 38 19.89 -15.33 -6.52
C ILE A 38 20.50 -13.97 -6.19
N ARG A 39 19.95 -12.92 -6.80
CA ARG A 39 20.31 -11.53 -6.50
C ARG A 39 19.11 -10.73 -5.97
N ASN A 40 19.44 -9.67 -5.22
CA ASN A 40 18.45 -8.70 -4.78
C ASN A 40 18.12 -7.72 -5.92
N ASP A 41 16.90 -7.22 -5.96
CA ASP A 41 16.53 -6.09 -6.81
C ASP A 41 16.99 -4.79 -6.15
N ASN A 42 17.86 -4.02 -6.83
CA ASN A 42 18.39 -2.75 -6.33
C ASN A 42 17.31 -1.67 -6.16
N ASN A 43 16.13 -1.86 -6.70
CA ASN A 43 15.00 -0.93 -6.64
C ASN A 43 14.08 -1.14 -5.42
N GLN A 44 14.40 -2.09 -4.51
CA GLN A 44 13.55 -2.31 -3.35
C GLN A 44 13.71 -1.18 -2.31
N PRO A 45 12.61 -0.57 -1.84
CA PRO A 45 12.63 0.62 -1.00
C PRO A 45 13.10 0.38 0.44
N ARG A 46 13.24 -0.88 0.86
CA ARG A 46 13.57 -1.23 2.25
C ARG A 46 15.08 -1.15 2.50
N LYS A 47 15.59 0.05 2.86
CA LYS A 47 17.01 0.28 3.19
C LYS A 47 17.40 -0.05 4.63
N ALA A 48 16.44 -0.10 5.56
CA ALA A 48 16.70 -0.40 6.97
C ALA A 48 16.15 -1.78 7.34
N PHE A 49 17.03 -2.71 7.62
CA PHE A 49 16.70 -4.01 8.17
C PHE A 49 17.11 -4.05 9.66
N ASP A 50 16.19 -4.48 10.48
CA ASP A 50 16.43 -4.76 11.88
C ASP A 50 17.32 -6.02 11.97
N ASN A 51 18.60 -5.83 12.25
CA ASN A 51 19.61 -6.90 12.29
C ASN A 51 19.28 -7.96 13.34
N ASP A 52 18.66 -7.58 14.46
CA ASP A 52 18.31 -8.50 15.52
C ASP A 52 17.23 -9.49 15.05
N LYS A 53 16.23 -9.00 14.32
CA LYS A 53 15.18 -9.85 13.73
C LYS A 53 15.66 -10.74 12.58
N ILE A 54 16.78 -10.37 11.91
CA ILE A 54 17.39 -11.26 10.92
C ILE A 54 18.21 -12.35 11.62
N ALA A 55 18.89 -12.04 12.72
CA ALA A 55 19.62 -13.02 13.51
C ALA A 55 18.68 -14.11 14.08
N GLU A 56 17.55 -13.72 14.66
CA GLU A 56 16.52 -14.65 15.14
C GLU A 56 16.01 -15.58 14.01
N LEU A 57 15.72 -15.00 12.85
CA LEU A 57 15.29 -15.76 11.68
C LEU A 57 16.39 -16.71 11.17
N THR A 58 17.66 -16.32 11.28
CA THR A 58 18.79 -17.15 10.90
C THR A 58 18.86 -18.41 11.75
N GLU A 59 18.71 -18.32 13.07
CA GLU A 59 18.68 -19.49 13.96
C GLU A 59 17.49 -20.42 13.68
N SER A 60 16.33 -19.82 13.41
CA SER A 60 15.15 -20.60 13.00
C SER A 60 15.40 -21.36 11.68
N ILE A 61 16.04 -20.73 10.71
CA ILE A 61 16.36 -21.35 9.40
C ILE A 61 17.42 -22.44 9.54
N LYS A 62 18.39 -22.30 10.40
CA LYS A 62 19.36 -23.37 10.70
C LYS A 62 18.70 -24.62 11.25
N THR A 63 17.68 -24.46 12.08
CA THR A 63 17.02 -25.57 12.76
C THR A 63 15.95 -26.25 11.90
N HIS A 64 15.13 -25.47 11.19
CA HIS A 64 13.94 -25.94 10.50
C HIS A 64 14.01 -25.81 8.98
N GLY A 65 15.07 -25.18 8.44
CA GLY A 65 15.12 -24.79 7.04
C GLY A 65 14.17 -23.65 6.71
N ILE A 66 13.99 -23.37 5.42
CA ILE A 66 13.05 -22.39 4.92
C ILE A 66 11.69 -23.10 4.69
N ILE A 67 10.74 -22.87 5.59
CA ILE A 67 9.40 -23.46 5.50
C ILE A 67 8.60 -22.82 4.36
N GLN A 68 8.60 -21.48 4.28
CA GLN A 68 7.92 -20.73 3.23
C GLN A 68 8.90 -20.39 2.11
N PRO A 69 8.71 -20.89 0.87
CA PRO A 69 9.65 -20.66 -0.24
C PRO A 69 9.80 -19.18 -0.58
N LEU A 70 10.92 -18.84 -1.20
CA LEU A 70 11.12 -17.52 -1.81
C LEU A 70 10.29 -17.44 -3.09
N ILE A 71 9.89 -16.23 -3.46
CA ILE A 71 9.31 -15.97 -4.77
C ILE A 71 10.37 -15.28 -5.61
N LEU A 72 10.73 -15.89 -6.73
CA LEU A 72 11.78 -15.45 -7.62
C LEU A 72 11.22 -15.23 -9.03
N ARG A 73 11.82 -14.34 -9.79
CA ARG A 73 11.65 -14.29 -11.25
C ARG A 73 12.97 -14.59 -11.95
N LYS A 74 12.91 -15.17 -13.11
CA LYS A 74 14.09 -15.34 -13.96
C LYS A 74 14.41 -14.00 -14.65
N SER A 75 15.67 -13.61 -14.65
CA SER A 75 16.17 -12.44 -15.35
C SER A 75 16.75 -12.86 -16.71
N ASP A 76 16.89 -11.91 -17.63
CA ASP A 76 17.39 -12.16 -19.00
C ASP A 76 18.84 -12.69 -19.01
N ASP A 77 19.62 -12.40 -17.96
CA ASP A 77 20.99 -12.89 -17.76
C ASP A 77 21.05 -14.33 -17.19
N GLY A 78 19.89 -14.98 -17.01
CA GLY A 78 19.79 -16.33 -16.49
C GLY A 78 19.83 -16.46 -14.97
N LEU A 79 20.06 -15.37 -14.24
CA LEU A 79 20.01 -15.31 -12.78
C LEU A 79 18.56 -15.15 -12.29
N TYR A 80 18.37 -15.36 -10.98
CA TYR A 80 17.08 -15.17 -10.33
C TYR A 80 17.06 -13.88 -9.51
N VAL A 81 15.99 -13.12 -9.62
CA VAL A 81 15.75 -11.88 -8.88
C VAL A 81 14.64 -12.11 -7.85
N ILE A 82 14.86 -11.63 -6.62
CA ILE A 82 13.91 -11.78 -5.53
C ILE A 82 12.72 -10.87 -5.76
N VAL A 83 11.51 -11.46 -5.87
CA VAL A 83 10.23 -10.75 -5.87
C VAL A 83 9.72 -10.60 -4.43
N ALA A 84 9.75 -11.70 -3.64
CA ALA A 84 9.39 -11.67 -2.24
C ALA A 84 10.25 -12.64 -1.42
N GLY A 85 10.55 -12.28 -0.17
CA GLY A 85 11.31 -13.12 0.76
C GLY A 85 12.75 -12.67 1.01
N GLU A 86 13.11 -11.40 0.79
CA GLU A 86 14.49 -10.89 0.98
C GLU A 86 15.05 -11.19 2.38
N ARG A 87 14.26 -11.06 3.44
CA ARG A 87 14.71 -11.39 4.81
C ARG A 87 15.11 -12.86 4.94
N ARG A 88 14.33 -13.77 4.32
CA ARG A 88 14.63 -15.22 4.31
C ARG A 88 15.90 -15.52 3.52
N TRP A 89 16.09 -14.86 2.39
CA TRP A 89 17.31 -14.98 1.60
C TRP A 89 18.56 -14.50 2.35
N ARG A 90 18.49 -13.35 3.03
CA ARG A 90 19.59 -12.84 3.87
C ARG A 90 19.90 -13.77 5.02
N ALA A 91 18.87 -14.23 5.73
CA ALA A 91 19.03 -15.16 6.83
C ALA A 91 19.56 -16.53 6.35
N ALA A 92 19.16 -17.01 5.17
CA ALA A 92 19.69 -18.22 4.56
C ALA A 92 21.19 -18.09 4.22
N LYS A 93 21.62 -16.93 3.72
CA LYS A 93 23.07 -16.64 3.51
C LYS A 93 23.83 -16.66 4.83
N MET A 94 23.30 -16.05 5.89
CA MET A 94 23.92 -16.04 7.21
C MET A 94 23.91 -17.44 7.86
N ALA A 95 22.91 -18.25 7.56
CA ALA A 95 22.82 -19.64 8.00
C ALA A 95 23.77 -20.58 7.24
N GLY A 96 24.38 -20.12 6.14
CA GLY A 96 25.31 -20.90 5.32
C GLY A 96 24.64 -21.95 4.43
N LEU A 97 23.36 -21.78 4.09
CA LEU A 97 22.70 -22.67 3.14
C LEU A 97 23.31 -22.54 1.74
N LYS A 98 23.34 -23.65 0.98
CA LYS A 98 23.77 -23.65 -0.42
C LYS A 98 22.62 -23.36 -1.35
N ASP A 99 21.48 -23.96 -1.08
CA ASP A 99 20.25 -23.90 -1.88
C ASP A 99 19.08 -23.49 -1.02
N VAL A 100 18.06 -22.88 -1.64
CA VAL A 100 16.85 -22.47 -0.96
C VAL A 100 15.62 -22.87 -1.76
N PRO A 101 14.52 -23.28 -1.08
CA PRO A 101 13.27 -23.55 -1.76
C PRO A 101 12.68 -22.26 -2.32
N ALA A 102 12.36 -22.24 -3.58
CA ALA A 102 11.81 -21.10 -4.30
C ALA A 102 10.72 -21.50 -5.28
N ILE A 103 9.80 -20.59 -5.55
CA ILE A 103 8.84 -20.63 -6.63
C ILE A 103 9.30 -19.63 -7.67
N VAL A 104 9.57 -20.11 -8.90
CA VAL A 104 9.96 -19.24 -10.01
C VAL A 104 8.71 -18.86 -10.78
N MET A 105 8.46 -17.57 -10.90
CA MET A 105 7.33 -17.01 -11.63
C MET A 105 7.84 -16.32 -12.90
N GLU A 106 7.12 -16.50 -14.00
CA GLU A 106 7.33 -15.73 -15.23
C GLU A 106 6.63 -14.38 -15.07
N LEU A 107 7.33 -13.41 -14.51
CA LEU A 107 6.82 -12.07 -14.27
C LEU A 107 7.61 -11.06 -15.09
N SER A 108 6.91 -10.16 -15.75
CA SER A 108 7.53 -8.98 -16.36
C SER A 108 8.05 -8.03 -15.28
N GLU A 109 8.97 -7.13 -15.63
CA GLU A 109 9.42 -6.08 -14.70
C GLU A 109 8.26 -5.24 -14.17
N LYS A 110 7.24 -5.04 -15.00
CA LYS A 110 6.03 -4.32 -14.65
C LYS A 110 5.24 -5.06 -13.55
N ASP A 111 5.08 -6.38 -13.69
CA ASP A 111 4.37 -7.19 -12.69
C ASP A 111 5.10 -7.19 -11.34
N VAL A 112 6.43 -7.27 -11.36
CA VAL A 112 7.26 -7.20 -10.14
C VAL A 112 7.08 -5.85 -9.43
N LEU A 113 7.11 -4.76 -10.19
CA LEU A 113 6.92 -3.41 -9.63
C LEU A 113 5.51 -3.26 -9.05
N GLU A 114 4.49 -3.81 -9.72
CA GLU A 114 3.11 -3.82 -9.23
C GLU A 114 3.00 -4.57 -7.89
N ILE A 115 3.52 -5.80 -7.82
CA ILE A 115 3.51 -6.63 -6.61
C ILE A 115 4.22 -5.90 -5.47
N SER A 116 5.38 -5.30 -5.74
CA SER A 116 6.15 -4.55 -4.74
C SER A 116 5.39 -3.32 -4.21
N LEU A 117 4.68 -2.60 -5.09
CA LEU A 117 3.84 -1.46 -4.68
C LEU A 117 2.65 -1.91 -3.84
N ILE A 118 1.99 -3.01 -4.20
CA ILE A 118 0.86 -3.56 -3.43
C ILE A 118 1.34 -4.04 -2.04
N GLU A 119 2.48 -4.75 -1.97
CA GLU A 119 3.09 -5.14 -0.69
C GLU A 119 3.35 -3.93 0.20
N ASN A 120 3.93 -2.87 -0.37
CA ASN A 120 4.24 -1.64 0.37
C ASN A 120 2.96 -0.95 0.89
N ILE A 121 1.88 -0.94 0.11
CA ILE A 121 0.57 -0.38 0.54
C ILE A 121 -0.04 -1.18 1.69
N GLN A 122 0.21 -2.48 1.77
CA GLN A 122 -0.30 -3.33 2.85
C GLN A 122 0.46 -3.17 4.18
N ARG A 123 1.47 -2.32 4.23
CA ARG A 123 2.17 -1.98 5.48
C ARG A 123 1.26 -1.17 6.38
N GLN A 124 1.41 -1.36 7.68
CA GLN A 124 0.58 -0.69 8.71
C GLN A 124 1.03 0.74 9.03
N ASP A 125 2.14 1.20 8.44
CA ASP A 125 2.83 2.44 8.78
C ASP A 125 2.70 3.55 7.72
N LEU A 126 1.87 3.38 6.67
CA LEU A 126 1.61 4.42 5.68
C LEU A 126 0.64 5.48 6.23
N ASN A 127 0.98 6.76 6.00
CA ASN A 127 0.02 7.83 6.24
C ASN A 127 -1.03 7.91 5.08
N PRO A 128 -2.19 8.56 5.30
CA PRO A 128 -3.26 8.61 4.30
C PRO A 128 -2.86 9.27 2.97
N ILE A 129 -1.91 10.20 2.97
CA ILE A 129 -1.44 10.89 1.76
C ILE A 129 -0.47 10.00 0.96
N GLU A 130 0.42 9.28 1.65
CA GLU A 130 1.27 8.27 1.01
C GLU A 130 0.43 7.16 0.38
N GLU A 131 -0.59 6.69 1.08
CA GLU A 131 -1.52 5.69 0.59
C GLU A 131 -2.28 6.20 -0.66
N ALA A 132 -2.77 7.45 -0.65
CA ALA A 132 -3.41 8.08 -1.80
C ALA A 132 -2.49 8.18 -3.01
N SER A 133 -1.22 8.55 -2.79
CA SER A 133 -0.20 8.64 -3.84
C SER A 133 0.10 7.27 -4.45
N ALA A 134 0.23 6.24 -3.62
CA ALA A 134 0.47 4.88 -4.08
C ALA A 134 -0.72 4.33 -4.90
N TYR A 135 -1.96 4.61 -4.48
CA TYR A 135 -3.16 4.25 -5.27
C TYR A 135 -3.16 4.93 -6.64
N LYS A 136 -2.89 6.24 -6.67
CA LYS A 136 -2.82 6.98 -7.92
C LYS A 136 -1.78 6.39 -8.87
N LYS A 137 -0.59 6.06 -8.35
CA LYS A 137 0.49 5.45 -9.11
C LYS A 137 0.08 4.07 -9.67
N LEU A 138 -0.56 3.22 -8.87
CA LEU A 138 -1.05 1.92 -9.34
C LEU A 138 -2.07 2.07 -10.48
N LEU A 139 -3.01 3.01 -10.37
CA LEU A 139 -4.00 3.23 -11.42
C LEU A 139 -3.36 3.76 -12.72
N SER A 140 -2.40 4.72 -12.62
CA SER A 140 -1.77 5.33 -13.79
C SER A 140 -0.78 4.41 -14.50
N ASP A 141 0.14 3.79 -13.74
CA ASP A 141 1.29 3.09 -14.31
C ASP A 141 0.93 1.67 -14.78
N PHE A 142 -0.10 1.07 -14.15
CA PHE A 142 -0.53 -0.30 -14.45
C PHE A 142 -1.87 -0.38 -15.17
N ASN A 143 -2.50 0.77 -15.51
CA ASN A 143 -3.81 0.84 -16.16
C ASN A 143 -4.90 0.06 -15.42
N LEU A 144 -4.83 0.02 -14.09
CA LEU A 144 -5.82 -0.65 -13.27
C LEU A 144 -7.08 0.21 -13.14
N THR A 145 -8.22 -0.46 -13.07
CA THR A 145 -9.45 0.21 -12.63
C THR A 145 -9.49 0.32 -11.10
N GLN A 146 -10.30 1.24 -10.57
CA GLN A 146 -10.50 1.32 -9.12
C GLN A 146 -11.13 0.03 -8.56
N GLU A 147 -11.85 -0.71 -9.38
CA GLU A 147 -12.43 -2.01 -9.00
C GLU A 147 -11.35 -3.09 -8.87
N ASP A 148 -10.42 -3.17 -9.84
CA ASP A 148 -9.29 -4.10 -9.78
C ASP A 148 -8.42 -3.80 -8.56
N LEU A 149 -8.12 -2.52 -8.32
CA LEU A 149 -7.36 -2.08 -7.15
C LEU A 149 -8.06 -2.47 -5.84
N SER A 150 -9.38 -2.30 -5.77
CA SER A 150 -10.22 -2.68 -4.63
C SER A 150 -10.09 -4.17 -4.30
N LYS A 151 -10.19 -5.02 -5.32
CA LYS A 151 -10.04 -6.48 -5.17
C LYS A 151 -8.64 -6.86 -4.70
N ARG A 152 -7.59 -6.27 -5.29
CA ARG A 152 -6.18 -6.58 -4.99
C ARG A 152 -5.73 -6.15 -3.59
N ILE A 153 -6.22 -5.00 -3.12
CA ILE A 153 -5.83 -4.44 -1.80
C ILE A 153 -6.78 -4.93 -0.69
N GLY A 154 -7.99 -5.39 -1.04
CA GLY A 154 -8.99 -5.82 -0.07
C GLY A 154 -9.69 -4.65 0.65
N LYS A 155 -9.69 -3.44 0.04
CA LYS A 155 -10.42 -2.27 0.52
C LYS A 155 -11.59 -1.96 -0.42
N SER A 156 -12.66 -1.35 0.10
CA SER A 156 -13.80 -0.97 -0.75
C SER A 156 -13.40 0.11 -1.76
N ARG A 157 -14.01 0.10 -2.95
CA ARG A 157 -13.83 1.14 -3.98
C ARG A 157 -14.06 2.55 -3.42
N THR A 158 -15.08 2.69 -2.56
CA THR A 158 -15.40 3.97 -1.91
C THR A 158 -14.27 4.44 -0.99
N ALA A 159 -13.66 3.53 -0.23
CA ALA A 159 -12.51 3.86 0.63
C ALA A 159 -11.34 4.36 -0.22
N ILE A 160 -10.96 3.63 -1.28
CA ILE A 160 -9.87 4.01 -2.20
C ILE A 160 -10.13 5.39 -2.82
N THR A 161 -11.35 5.61 -3.33
CA THR A 161 -11.74 6.90 -3.92
C THR A 161 -11.63 8.05 -2.91
N ASN A 162 -12.08 7.83 -1.67
CA ASN A 162 -12.03 8.85 -0.61
C ASN A 162 -10.59 9.18 -0.22
N THR A 163 -9.74 8.17 -0.04
CA THR A 163 -8.32 8.37 0.25
C THR A 163 -7.63 9.14 -0.89
N MET A 164 -7.84 8.74 -2.14
CA MET A 164 -7.25 9.44 -3.30
C MET A 164 -7.70 10.91 -3.40
N ARG A 165 -8.92 11.22 -3.02
CA ARG A 165 -9.43 12.61 -3.04
C ARG A 165 -8.67 13.53 -2.09
N LEU A 166 -8.03 13.01 -1.03
CA LEU A 166 -7.21 13.82 -0.10
C LEU A 166 -6.07 14.55 -0.80
N MET A 167 -5.55 14.02 -1.92
CA MET A 167 -4.55 14.70 -2.74
C MET A 167 -5.05 15.99 -3.39
N ASN A 168 -6.37 16.22 -3.40
CA ASN A 168 -6.98 17.45 -3.89
C ASN A 168 -7.13 18.52 -2.79
N LEU A 169 -6.66 18.28 -1.58
CA LEU A 169 -6.60 19.29 -0.52
C LEU A 169 -5.46 20.29 -0.78
N ASP A 170 -5.51 21.43 -0.08
CA ASP A 170 -4.35 22.33 0.02
C ASP A 170 -3.15 21.58 0.61
N ILE A 171 -1.94 21.89 0.14
CA ILE A 171 -0.74 21.19 0.56
C ILE A 171 -0.47 21.31 2.08
N ARG A 172 -0.81 22.45 2.70
CA ARG A 172 -0.68 22.69 4.14
C ARG A 172 -1.66 21.80 4.92
N VAL A 173 -2.86 21.60 4.39
CA VAL A 173 -3.87 20.71 4.99
C VAL A 173 -3.44 19.24 4.84
N GLN A 174 -2.84 18.86 3.70
CA GLN A 174 -2.26 17.52 3.55
C GLN A 174 -1.16 17.28 4.58
N GLN A 175 -0.31 18.28 4.84
CA GLN A 175 0.75 18.19 5.87
C GLN A 175 0.18 17.94 7.26
N TYR A 176 -0.91 18.60 7.64
CA TYR A 176 -1.58 18.36 8.94
C TYR A 176 -2.13 16.92 9.05
N ILE A 177 -2.57 16.33 7.93
CA ILE A 177 -2.99 14.92 7.90
C ILE A 177 -1.79 13.98 8.06
N ILE A 178 -0.67 14.27 7.38
CA ILE A 178 0.57 13.49 7.47
C ILE A 178 1.09 13.46 8.91
N GLU A 179 1.07 14.60 9.58
CA GLU A 179 1.53 14.78 10.96
C GLU A 179 0.51 14.27 11.99
N GLY A 180 -0.69 13.87 11.56
CA GLY A 180 -1.75 13.39 12.46
C GLY A 180 -2.40 14.49 13.30
N ILE A 181 -2.15 15.77 12.98
CA ILE A 181 -2.75 16.93 13.66
C ILE A 181 -4.26 16.97 13.41
N ILE A 182 -4.68 16.69 12.17
CA ILE A 182 -6.08 16.47 11.81
C ILE A 182 -6.26 15.09 11.19
N THR A 183 -7.46 14.54 11.29
CA THR A 183 -7.74 13.20 10.78
C THR A 183 -8.13 13.23 9.29
N GLU A 184 -8.06 12.07 8.63
CA GLU A 184 -8.59 11.85 7.28
C GLU A 184 -10.07 12.28 7.15
N GLY A 185 -10.86 12.09 8.23
CA GLY A 185 -12.26 12.52 8.28
C GLY A 185 -12.41 14.04 8.12
N HIS A 186 -11.57 14.83 8.82
CA HIS A 186 -11.53 16.28 8.64
C HIS A 186 -11.12 16.66 7.22
N GLY A 187 -10.11 16.00 6.65
CA GLY A 187 -9.71 16.20 5.26
C GLY A 187 -10.87 15.97 4.28
N ARG A 188 -11.64 14.89 4.45
CA ARG A 188 -12.79 14.62 3.59
C ARG A 188 -13.87 15.70 3.68
N ALA A 189 -14.15 16.24 4.87
CA ALA A 189 -15.10 17.33 5.04
C ALA A 189 -14.62 18.60 4.31
N LEU A 190 -13.33 18.93 4.40
CA LEU A 190 -12.73 20.10 3.74
C LEU A 190 -12.75 20.00 2.19
N LEU A 191 -12.80 18.82 1.61
CA LEU A 191 -12.93 18.63 0.15
C LEU A 191 -14.22 19.21 -0.43
N GLY A 192 -15.22 19.51 0.39
CA GLY A 192 -16.42 20.23 -0.03
C GLY A 192 -16.13 21.68 -0.44
N ILE A 193 -15.06 22.27 0.06
CA ILE A 193 -14.62 23.65 -0.26
C ILE A 193 -13.65 23.59 -1.43
N LYS A 194 -13.91 24.37 -2.51
CA LYS A 194 -13.03 24.42 -3.68
C LYS A 194 -11.80 25.32 -3.46
N ASP A 195 -11.99 26.39 -2.71
CA ASP A 195 -10.96 27.38 -2.41
C ASP A 195 -9.93 26.81 -1.42
N LYS A 196 -8.66 26.82 -1.82
CA LYS A 196 -7.56 26.25 -1.06
C LYS A 196 -7.22 27.05 0.20
N GLU A 197 -7.36 28.38 0.14
CA GLU A 197 -7.11 29.23 1.29
C GLU A 197 -8.18 29.03 2.36
N ILE A 198 -9.43 28.95 1.96
CA ILE A 198 -10.54 28.62 2.88
C ILE A 198 -10.38 27.21 3.48
N GLN A 199 -9.90 26.23 2.69
CA GLN A 199 -9.57 24.90 3.24
C GLN A 199 -8.55 25.02 4.38
N TYR A 200 -7.50 25.80 4.16
CA TYR A 200 -6.44 26.00 5.16
C TYR A 200 -6.95 26.75 6.40
N GLU A 201 -7.67 27.87 6.22
CA GLU A 201 -8.26 28.61 7.35
C GLU A 201 -9.18 27.73 8.20
N LEU A 202 -10.03 26.94 7.56
CA LEU A 202 -10.91 26.00 8.26
C LEU A 202 -10.12 24.90 8.97
N SER A 203 -9.01 24.44 8.41
CA SER A 203 -8.15 23.45 9.08
C SER A 203 -7.48 24.04 10.32
N GLN A 204 -7.07 25.29 10.30
CA GLN A 204 -6.57 25.98 11.48
C GLN A 204 -7.65 26.10 12.55
N LYS A 205 -8.87 26.47 12.16
CA LYS A 205 -10.02 26.51 13.06
C LYS A 205 -10.33 25.17 13.71
N VAL A 206 -10.19 24.05 12.95
CA VAL A 206 -10.32 22.69 13.51
C VAL A 206 -9.30 22.45 14.61
N ILE A 207 -8.07 22.93 14.43
CA ILE A 207 -6.97 22.75 15.40
C ILE A 207 -7.22 23.62 16.64
N ASP A 208 -7.51 24.90 16.44
CA ASP A 208 -7.64 25.90 17.53
C ASP A 208 -8.85 25.62 18.43
N GLU A 209 -9.98 25.22 17.81
CA GLU A 209 -11.24 24.98 18.52
C GLU A 209 -11.47 23.47 18.81
N ASN A 210 -10.53 22.60 18.41
CA ASN A 210 -10.62 21.15 18.56
C ASN A 210 -11.95 20.57 18.03
N LEU A 211 -12.35 21.03 16.83
CA LEU A 211 -13.63 20.64 16.25
C LEU A 211 -13.65 19.15 15.87
N SER A 212 -14.76 18.49 16.12
CA SER A 212 -15.01 17.15 15.59
C SER A 212 -15.31 17.18 14.07
N VAL A 213 -15.15 16.05 13.40
CA VAL A 213 -15.50 15.89 11.97
C VAL A 213 -16.93 16.37 11.70
N ARG A 214 -17.89 16.01 12.58
CA ARG A 214 -19.32 16.39 12.43
C ARG A 214 -19.55 17.90 12.57
N GLU A 215 -18.82 18.58 13.42
CA GLU A 215 -18.90 20.03 13.59
C GLU A 215 -18.34 20.73 12.35
N LEU A 216 -17.20 20.25 11.86
CA LEU A 216 -16.63 20.75 10.62
C LEU A 216 -17.56 20.54 9.42
N GLU A 217 -18.19 19.37 9.27
CA GLU A 217 -19.16 19.11 8.21
C GLU A 217 -20.33 20.10 8.24
N ARG A 218 -20.85 20.40 9.45
CA ARG A 218 -21.92 21.41 9.61
C ARG A 218 -21.44 22.81 9.24
N LEU A 219 -20.19 23.16 9.59
CA LEU A 219 -19.60 24.45 9.24
C LEU A 219 -19.42 24.59 7.74
N VAL A 220 -18.83 23.59 7.08
CA VAL A 220 -18.66 23.54 5.63
C VAL A 220 -20.02 23.66 4.90
N LYS A 221 -21.02 22.93 5.37
CA LYS A 221 -22.37 23.01 4.80
C LYS A 221 -22.95 24.43 4.87
N ARG A 222 -22.84 25.11 6.03
CA ARG A 222 -23.32 26.52 6.20
C ARG A 222 -22.60 27.48 5.24
N ILE A 223 -21.30 27.34 5.05
CA ILE A 223 -20.52 28.18 4.14
C ILE A 223 -20.98 27.98 2.69
N LEU A 224 -21.25 26.75 2.28
CA LEU A 224 -21.73 26.45 0.94
C LEU A 224 -23.14 26.98 0.68
N GLU A 225 -24.04 26.86 1.68
CA GLU A 225 -25.42 27.39 1.59
C GLU A 225 -25.42 28.92 1.56
N GLY A 226 -24.57 29.60 2.35
CA GLY A 226 -24.41 31.06 2.33
C GLY A 226 -23.92 31.60 0.97
N LYS A 227 -22.92 30.98 0.38
CA LYS A 227 -22.43 31.36 -0.96
C LYS A 227 -23.50 31.17 -2.07
N THR A 228 -24.33 30.13 -1.94
CA THR A 228 -25.41 29.87 -2.93
C THR A 228 -26.52 30.92 -2.85
N SER A 229 -26.73 31.54 -1.68
CA SER A 229 -27.72 32.61 -1.51
C SER A 229 -27.23 33.92 -2.13
N GLU A 230 -25.97 34.27 -1.90
CA GLU A 230 -25.36 35.49 -2.48
C GLU A 230 -25.26 35.46 -4.02
N GLU A 231 -24.93 34.28 -4.62
CA GLU A 231 -24.91 34.12 -6.07
C GLU A 231 -26.32 34.22 -6.70
N LYS A 232 -27.37 33.86 -5.98
CA LYS A 232 -28.76 33.99 -6.46
C LYS A 232 -29.27 35.45 -6.39
N GLU A 233 -28.87 36.20 -5.37
CA GLU A 233 -29.24 37.61 -5.22
C GLU A 233 -28.56 38.47 -6.28
N THR A 234 -27.27 38.27 -6.56
CA THR A 234 -26.54 38.99 -7.61
C THR A 234 -27.04 38.71 -9.02
N ASN A 235 -27.53 37.49 -9.31
CA ASN A 235 -28.13 37.18 -10.61
C ASN A 235 -29.57 37.72 -10.78
N ASN A 236 -30.26 38.02 -9.68
CA ASN A 236 -31.60 38.63 -9.76
C ASN A 236 -31.56 40.16 -9.89
N GLU A 237 -30.46 40.79 -9.51
CA GLU A 237 -30.28 42.26 -9.68
C GLU A 237 -29.78 42.65 -11.08
N LEU A 238 -29.37 41.70 -11.92
CA LEU A 238 -28.84 41.91 -13.28
C LEU A 238 -29.86 41.55 -14.39
N ASN A 239 -31.12 41.20 -14.05
CA ASN A 239 -32.21 41.00 -14.99
C ASN A 239 -33.36 41.97 -14.67
#